data_2f258f705eab27c2b33a852b9ef9f96e
#
_entry.id   2f258f705eab27c2b33a852b9ef9f96e
#
_cell.length_a   1.000
_cell.length_b   1.000
_cell.length_c   1.000
_cell.angle_alpha   90.00
_cell.angle_beta   90.00
_cell.angle_gamma   90.00
#
_symmetry.space_group_name_H-M   'P 1'
#
loop_
_entity.id
_entity.type
_entity.pdbx_description
1 polymer ?
#
loop_
_entity_poly.entity_id
_entity_poly.type
_entity_poly.pdbx_seq_one_letter_code
_entity_poly.pdbx_strand_id
1 'polypeptide(L)'
;MHAILFGATGMIGQGLLRELLLDPGVQRVLVVVRRPTGVSHPKLSEIVHADFYDFSSIAAQLSGYDACFFCLGVTSLGKSEAEYRRLTYDLTLAAATTLAPLNPKMAFLYVSGTGTDSSERGRTMWARVKGATENALLRLFPNACMIRPGYIQPMHGVQSPSKGTRRAYAIVGVAYPLLRALFPKSVTNTEELSRAMIRAARGEAPKKILEPADLIALGSVLKS
;
A
#
# COMPACT_ATOMS: atom_id res chain seq x y z
N MET A 1 -18.05 0.08 0.71
CA MET A 1 -16.79 -0.24 1.42
C MET A 1 -16.31 0.98 2.19
N HIS A 2 -15.97 0.80 3.46
CA HIS A 2 -15.29 1.79 4.31
C HIS A 2 -13.80 1.42 4.38
N ALA A 3 -12.92 2.33 4.06
CA ALA A 3 -11.50 2.09 3.92
C ALA A 3 -10.65 2.93 4.87
N ILE A 4 -9.60 2.33 5.45
CA ILE A 4 -8.51 3.05 6.11
C ILE A 4 -7.30 3.05 5.19
N LEU A 5 -6.63 4.18 5.04
CA LEU A 5 -5.42 4.32 4.26
C LEU A 5 -4.28 4.89 5.12
N PHE A 6 -3.20 4.14 5.25
CA PHE A 6 -1.92 4.60 5.77
C PHE A 6 -0.98 4.94 4.62
N GLY A 7 -0.27 6.05 4.75
CA GLY A 7 0.70 6.48 3.72
C GLY A 7 0.08 7.27 2.56
N ALA A 8 -1.06 7.94 2.78
CA ALA A 8 -1.78 8.76 1.79
C ALA A 8 -0.91 9.85 1.11
N THR A 9 0.18 10.29 1.73
CA THR A 9 1.10 11.30 1.19
C THR A 9 2.24 10.70 0.34
N GLY A 10 2.40 9.37 0.33
CA GLY A 10 3.34 8.66 -0.53
C GLY A 10 2.81 8.52 -1.96
N MET A 11 3.70 8.18 -2.91
CA MET A 11 3.34 8.04 -4.33
C MET A 11 2.17 7.05 -4.56
N ILE A 12 2.27 5.84 -4.00
CA ILE A 12 1.20 4.83 -4.14
C ILE A 12 -0.05 5.29 -3.40
N GLY A 13 0.11 5.81 -2.17
CA GLY A 13 -1.02 6.27 -1.35
C GLY A 13 -1.79 7.43 -1.96
N GLN A 14 -1.13 8.39 -2.63
CA GLN A 14 -1.79 9.48 -3.35
C GLN A 14 -2.64 8.92 -4.51
N GLY A 15 -2.06 8.02 -5.33
CA GLY A 15 -2.78 7.37 -6.42
C GLY A 15 -3.98 6.57 -5.92
N LEU A 16 -3.79 5.81 -4.85
CA LEU A 16 -4.85 5.02 -4.24
C LEU A 16 -5.96 5.88 -3.61
N LEU A 17 -5.58 6.95 -2.90
CA LEU A 17 -6.57 7.89 -2.35
C LEU A 17 -7.47 8.45 -3.45
N ARG A 18 -6.86 8.89 -4.57
CA ARG A 18 -7.62 9.37 -5.73
C ARG A 18 -8.62 8.32 -6.23
N GLU A 19 -8.18 7.09 -6.46
CA GLU A 19 -9.08 6.04 -6.98
C GLU A 19 -10.16 5.63 -5.96
N LEU A 20 -9.84 5.58 -4.66
CA LEU A 20 -10.83 5.33 -3.60
C LEU A 20 -11.92 6.41 -3.57
N LEU A 21 -11.57 7.67 -3.74
CA LEU A 21 -12.53 8.78 -3.74
C LEU A 21 -13.42 8.77 -5.00
N LEU A 22 -12.90 8.34 -6.14
CA LEU A 22 -13.63 8.22 -7.40
C LEU A 22 -14.52 6.96 -7.49
N ASP A 23 -14.20 5.92 -6.73
CA ASP A 23 -14.91 4.65 -6.80
C ASP A 23 -16.31 4.76 -6.16
N PRO A 24 -17.41 4.46 -6.90
CA PRO A 24 -18.77 4.60 -6.37
C PRO A 24 -19.09 3.56 -5.26
N GLY A 25 -18.39 2.43 -5.23
CA GLY A 25 -18.55 1.41 -4.19
C GLY A 25 -17.81 1.73 -2.89
N VAL A 26 -16.98 2.79 -2.87
CA VAL A 26 -16.34 3.30 -1.65
C VAL A 26 -17.18 4.43 -1.09
N GLN A 27 -17.63 4.28 0.15
CA GLN A 27 -18.52 5.24 0.83
C GLN A 27 -17.74 6.16 1.77
N ARG A 28 -16.68 5.64 2.41
CA ARG A 28 -15.88 6.38 3.39
C ARG A 28 -14.41 5.99 3.27
N VAL A 29 -13.54 6.98 3.34
CA VAL A 29 -12.08 6.82 3.41
C VAL A 29 -11.58 7.58 4.63
N LEU A 30 -10.91 6.87 5.54
CA LEU A 30 -10.15 7.47 6.63
C LEU A 30 -8.67 7.41 6.27
N VAL A 31 -7.99 8.53 6.30
CA VAL A 31 -6.52 8.56 6.22
C VAL A 31 -5.93 8.83 7.60
N VAL A 32 -4.93 8.02 7.98
CA VAL A 32 -4.14 8.25 9.19
C VAL A 32 -2.80 8.78 8.75
N VAL A 33 -2.51 10.03 9.11
CA VAL A 33 -1.37 10.79 8.59
C VAL A 33 -0.64 11.55 9.69
N ARG A 34 0.65 11.84 9.49
CA ARG A 34 1.43 12.69 10.41
C ARG A 34 1.21 14.20 10.14
N ARG A 35 0.74 14.54 8.97
CA ARG A 35 0.43 15.92 8.54
C ARG A 35 -0.77 15.84 7.59
N PRO A 36 -1.67 16.83 7.60
CA PRO A 36 -2.81 16.86 6.69
C PRO A 36 -2.42 16.66 5.23
N THR A 37 -3.26 15.97 4.47
CA THR A 37 -3.06 15.74 3.04
C THR A 37 -3.33 16.99 2.21
N GLY A 38 -4.16 17.90 2.72
CA GLY A 38 -4.67 19.06 1.98
C GLY A 38 -5.77 18.71 0.98
N VAL A 39 -6.23 17.46 0.96
CA VAL A 39 -7.34 17.00 0.10
C VAL A 39 -8.66 17.20 0.84
N SER A 40 -9.65 17.76 0.17
CA SER A 40 -11.03 17.89 0.67
C SER A 40 -11.98 17.08 -0.22
N HIS A 41 -12.76 16.18 0.39
CA HIS A 41 -13.75 15.38 -0.34
C HIS A 41 -14.82 14.86 0.63
N PRO A 42 -16.12 14.77 0.23
CA PRO A 42 -17.21 14.32 1.12
C PRO A 42 -17.00 12.93 1.73
N LYS A 43 -16.32 12.02 1.04
CA LYS A 43 -15.99 10.67 1.53
C LYS A 43 -14.76 10.63 2.44
N LEU A 44 -13.94 11.70 2.50
CA LEU A 44 -12.64 11.70 3.17
C LEU A 44 -12.74 12.24 4.59
N SER A 45 -12.15 11.50 5.52
CA SER A 45 -11.86 11.96 6.88
C SER A 45 -10.37 11.77 7.15
N GLU A 46 -9.77 12.65 7.94
CA GLU A 46 -8.36 12.58 8.30
C GLU A 46 -8.18 12.51 9.83
N ILE A 47 -7.28 11.65 10.27
CA ILE A 47 -6.74 11.67 11.63
C ILE A 47 -5.25 12.04 11.53
N VAL A 48 -4.89 13.19 12.14
CA VAL A 48 -3.48 13.55 12.31
C VAL A 48 -2.98 12.90 13.59
N HIS A 49 -2.07 11.94 13.42
CA HIS A 49 -1.51 11.12 14.50
C HIS A 49 0.02 11.11 14.39
N ALA A 50 0.70 11.38 15.49
CA ALA A 50 2.16 11.55 15.48
C ALA A 50 2.91 10.22 15.68
N ASP A 51 2.44 9.39 16.61
CA ASP A 51 3.10 8.14 16.99
C ASP A 51 2.51 6.94 16.26
N PHE A 52 3.20 6.47 15.22
CA PHE A 52 2.80 5.31 14.45
C PHE A 52 3.22 3.96 15.06
N TYR A 53 3.73 3.98 16.32
CA TYR A 53 3.98 2.77 17.11
C TYR A 53 2.92 2.55 18.19
N ASP A 54 2.08 3.55 18.48
CA ASP A 54 0.96 3.44 19.42
C ASP A 54 -0.29 4.12 18.85
N PHE A 55 -1.34 3.34 18.63
CA PHE A 55 -2.64 3.81 18.12
C PHE A 55 -3.73 3.80 19.20
N SER A 56 -3.40 3.57 20.46
CA SER A 56 -4.36 3.44 21.57
C SER A 56 -5.28 4.66 21.70
N SER A 57 -4.72 5.86 21.57
CA SER A 57 -5.47 7.14 21.69
C SER A 57 -6.51 7.37 20.58
N ILE A 58 -6.39 6.69 19.45
CA ILE A 58 -7.32 6.81 18.32
C ILE A 58 -8.04 5.49 17.98
N ALA A 59 -7.83 4.44 18.77
CA ALA A 59 -8.33 3.09 18.47
C ALA A 59 -9.85 3.06 18.23
N ALA A 60 -10.64 3.79 19.02
CA ALA A 60 -12.09 3.85 18.87
C ALA A 60 -12.52 4.38 17.47
N GLN A 61 -11.71 5.25 16.88
CA GLN A 61 -11.97 5.82 15.55
C GLN A 61 -11.58 4.91 14.39
N LEU A 62 -10.85 3.81 14.68
CA LEU A 62 -10.36 2.84 13.71
C LEU A 62 -11.28 1.61 13.56
N SER A 63 -12.44 1.60 14.21
CA SER A 63 -13.42 0.52 14.16
C SER A 63 -14.45 0.73 13.03
N GLY A 64 -14.99 -0.38 12.51
CA GLY A 64 -16.07 -0.37 11.51
C GLY A 64 -15.58 -0.13 10.06
N TYR A 65 -14.38 -0.58 9.75
CA TYR A 65 -13.80 -0.52 8.40
C TYR A 65 -13.68 -1.90 7.78
N ASP A 66 -13.99 -1.97 6.49
CA ASP A 66 -13.96 -3.19 5.68
C ASP A 66 -12.54 -3.49 5.15
N ALA A 67 -11.75 -2.46 4.89
CA ALA A 67 -10.42 -2.60 4.31
C ALA A 67 -9.39 -1.63 4.91
N CYS A 68 -8.16 -2.11 5.08
CA CYS A 68 -6.98 -1.31 5.38
C CYS A 68 -5.98 -1.40 4.23
N PHE A 69 -5.61 -0.25 3.69
CA PHE A 69 -4.56 -0.11 2.69
C PHE A 69 -3.30 0.45 3.34
N PHE A 70 -2.29 -0.38 3.52
CA PHE A 70 -1.06 0.00 4.17
C PHE A 70 0.04 0.28 3.14
N CYS A 71 0.17 1.55 2.77
CA CYS A 71 1.10 2.07 1.75
C CYS A 71 2.32 2.79 2.36
N LEU A 72 2.53 2.68 3.68
CA LEU A 72 3.73 3.21 4.31
C LEU A 72 4.93 2.35 3.94
N GLY A 73 6.02 3.02 3.62
CA GLY A 73 7.28 2.36 3.32
C GLY A 73 8.43 3.36 3.26
N VAL A 74 9.61 2.87 3.60
CA VAL A 74 10.87 3.62 3.52
C VAL A 74 11.88 2.86 2.68
N THR A 75 12.86 3.56 2.12
CA THR A 75 14.01 2.90 1.49
C THR A 75 14.89 2.22 2.53
N SER A 76 15.42 1.05 2.17
CA SER A 76 16.43 0.35 2.98
C SER A 76 17.84 0.91 2.81
N LEU A 77 18.05 1.79 1.82
CA LEU A 77 19.35 2.35 1.51
C LEU A 77 19.92 3.12 2.72
N GLY A 78 21.13 2.76 3.14
CA GLY A 78 21.83 3.38 4.26
C GLY A 78 21.30 3.01 5.65
N LYS A 79 20.46 1.97 5.76
CA LYS A 79 19.90 1.51 7.04
C LYS A 79 20.46 0.15 7.45
N SER A 80 20.69 -0.03 8.75
CA SER A 80 20.89 -1.36 9.33
C SER A 80 19.60 -2.18 9.26
N GLU A 81 19.70 -3.51 9.37
CA GLU A 81 18.54 -4.39 9.40
C GLU A 81 17.61 -4.08 10.59
N ALA A 82 18.17 -3.81 11.77
CA ALA A 82 17.41 -3.46 12.96
C ALA A 82 16.60 -2.15 12.76
N GLU A 83 17.24 -1.12 12.20
CA GLU A 83 16.57 0.14 11.88
C GLU A 83 15.48 -0.02 10.84
N TYR A 84 15.77 -0.77 9.75
CA TYR A 84 14.79 -1.02 8.71
C TYR A 84 13.62 -1.88 9.20
N ARG A 85 13.88 -2.87 10.06
CA ARG A 85 12.86 -3.69 10.72
C ARG A 85 11.93 -2.83 11.58
N ARG A 86 12.49 -1.94 12.38
CA ARG A 86 11.70 -1.02 13.20
C ARG A 86 10.76 -0.16 12.35
N LEU A 87 11.26 0.42 11.25
CA LEU A 87 10.50 1.31 10.36
C LEU A 87 9.53 0.59 9.42
N THR A 88 9.66 -0.73 9.27
CA THR A 88 8.86 -1.54 8.35
C THR A 88 7.99 -2.54 9.09
N TYR A 89 8.60 -3.47 9.81
CA TYR A 89 7.90 -4.53 10.52
C TYR A 89 7.16 -3.98 11.75
N ASP A 90 7.89 -3.38 12.70
CA ASP A 90 7.31 -2.98 13.99
C ASP A 90 6.21 -1.93 13.80
N LEU A 91 6.45 -0.93 12.95
CA LEU A 91 5.48 0.11 12.63
C LEU A 91 4.20 -0.46 11.97
N THR A 92 4.36 -1.41 11.03
CA THR A 92 3.22 -2.05 10.38
C THR A 92 2.43 -2.90 11.37
N LEU A 93 3.12 -3.64 12.22
CA LEU A 93 2.50 -4.52 13.21
C LEU A 93 1.79 -3.72 14.31
N ALA A 94 2.28 -2.55 14.70
CA ALA A 94 1.58 -1.67 15.64
C ALA A 94 0.17 -1.30 15.12
N ALA A 95 0.07 -0.89 13.86
CA ALA A 95 -1.24 -0.64 13.25
C ALA A 95 -2.08 -1.91 13.11
N ALA A 96 -1.47 -3.01 12.64
CA ALA A 96 -2.15 -4.26 12.39
C ALA A 96 -2.74 -4.90 13.65
N THR A 97 -1.97 -4.94 14.74
CA THR A 97 -2.43 -5.49 16.03
C THR A 97 -3.54 -4.66 16.69
N THR A 98 -3.55 -3.34 16.44
CA THR A 98 -4.66 -2.48 16.86
C THR A 98 -5.90 -2.74 16.00
N LEU A 99 -5.76 -2.88 14.68
CA LEU A 99 -6.90 -3.04 13.77
C LEU A 99 -7.57 -4.41 13.82
N ALA A 100 -6.80 -5.48 14.04
CA ALA A 100 -7.30 -6.85 13.97
C ALA A 100 -8.48 -7.14 14.93
N PRO A 101 -8.42 -6.82 16.23
CA PRO A 101 -9.55 -7.03 17.13
C PRO A 101 -10.73 -6.11 16.85
N LEU A 102 -10.50 -4.91 16.32
CA LEU A 102 -11.54 -3.93 16.01
C LEU A 102 -12.31 -4.27 14.73
N ASN A 103 -11.66 -4.98 13.79
CA ASN A 103 -12.19 -5.26 12.47
C ASN A 103 -11.82 -6.70 12.02
N PRO A 104 -12.40 -7.75 12.65
CA PRO A 104 -11.94 -9.14 12.44
C PRO A 104 -12.13 -9.70 11.03
N LYS A 105 -12.98 -9.07 10.22
CA LYS A 105 -13.22 -9.45 8.81
C LYS A 105 -12.51 -8.54 7.81
N MET A 106 -11.74 -7.56 8.29
CA MET A 106 -11.05 -6.57 7.46
C MET A 106 -10.12 -7.23 6.43
N ALA A 107 -10.18 -6.76 5.20
CA ALA A 107 -9.15 -7.01 4.21
C ALA A 107 -7.94 -6.11 4.50
N PHE A 108 -6.78 -6.69 4.83
CA PHE A 108 -5.55 -5.93 5.09
C PHE A 108 -4.60 -6.03 3.89
N LEU A 109 -4.43 -4.94 3.15
CA LEU A 109 -3.57 -4.88 1.97
C LEU A 109 -2.26 -4.19 2.31
N TYR A 110 -1.16 -4.93 2.22
CA TYR A 110 0.19 -4.43 2.52
C TYR A 110 1.03 -4.30 1.26
N VAL A 111 1.59 -3.11 1.02
CA VAL A 111 2.48 -2.87 -0.11
C VAL A 111 3.91 -3.23 0.26
N SER A 112 4.37 -4.38 -0.21
CA SER A 112 5.75 -4.84 -0.04
C SER A 112 6.63 -4.50 -1.24
N GLY A 113 6.66 -5.33 -2.26
CA GLY A 113 7.43 -5.15 -3.50
C GLY A 113 7.90 -6.47 -4.09
N THR A 114 8.13 -6.46 -5.39
CA THR A 114 8.70 -7.63 -6.09
C THR A 114 10.05 -8.01 -5.50
N GLY A 115 10.34 -9.29 -5.36
CA GLY A 115 11.56 -9.79 -4.72
C GLY A 115 11.50 -9.88 -3.19
N THR A 116 10.33 -9.62 -2.57
CA THR A 116 10.11 -9.90 -1.14
C THR A 116 10.30 -11.39 -0.85
N ASP A 117 11.06 -11.71 0.20
CA ASP A 117 11.43 -13.07 0.55
C ASP A 117 10.56 -13.64 1.67
N SER A 118 9.53 -14.42 1.29
CA SER A 118 8.63 -15.08 2.24
C SER A 118 9.31 -16.16 3.08
N SER A 119 10.51 -16.63 2.69
CA SER A 119 11.27 -17.60 3.50
C SER A 119 11.98 -16.96 4.69
N GLU A 120 12.15 -15.65 4.68
CA GLU A 120 12.88 -14.84 5.68
C GLU A 120 14.38 -15.21 5.80
N ARG A 121 14.94 -15.99 4.86
CA ARG A 121 16.30 -16.57 4.95
C ARG A 121 17.23 -16.09 3.84
N GLY A 122 16.74 -15.36 2.86
CA GLY A 122 17.50 -14.86 1.73
C GLY A 122 18.60 -13.88 2.15
N ARG A 123 19.53 -13.62 1.24
CA ARG A 123 20.68 -12.73 1.52
C ARG A 123 20.30 -11.25 1.59
N THR A 124 19.22 -10.85 0.94
CA THR A 124 18.82 -9.44 0.82
C THR A 124 18.01 -9.01 2.05
N MET A 125 18.58 -8.13 2.87
CA MET A 125 18.02 -7.68 4.15
C MET A 125 16.59 -7.14 4.03
N TRP A 126 16.34 -6.21 3.12
CA TRP A 126 15.02 -5.61 2.98
C TRP A 126 13.95 -6.64 2.55
N ALA A 127 14.34 -7.62 1.76
CA ALA A 127 13.42 -8.66 1.30
C ALA A 127 13.00 -9.58 2.46
N ARG A 128 13.94 -9.96 3.35
CA ARG A 128 13.64 -10.72 4.57
C ARG A 128 12.69 -9.97 5.48
N VAL A 129 12.98 -8.70 5.77
CA VAL A 129 12.15 -7.88 6.67
C VAL A 129 10.73 -7.72 6.12
N LYS A 130 10.60 -7.44 4.82
CA LYS A 130 9.27 -7.38 4.18
C LYS A 130 8.57 -8.73 4.18
N GLY A 131 9.28 -9.83 3.95
CA GLY A 131 8.75 -11.18 4.04
C GLY A 131 8.21 -11.52 5.44
N ALA A 132 8.97 -11.19 6.48
CA ALA A 132 8.54 -11.33 7.86
C ALA A 132 7.26 -10.51 8.16
N THR A 133 7.18 -9.30 7.60
CA THR A 133 5.98 -8.44 7.74
C THR A 133 4.78 -9.08 7.05
N GLU A 134 4.92 -9.55 5.81
CA GLU A 134 3.87 -10.26 5.08
C GLU A 134 3.37 -11.47 5.85
N ASN A 135 4.29 -12.32 6.31
CA ASN A 135 3.96 -13.53 7.06
C ASN A 135 3.21 -13.25 8.37
N ALA A 136 3.61 -12.19 9.08
CA ALA A 136 2.91 -11.76 10.30
C ALA A 136 1.48 -11.27 9.99
N LEU A 137 1.29 -10.48 8.94
CA LEU A 137 -0.03 -10.00 8.51
C LEU A 137 -0.95 -11.12 8.04
N LEU A 138 -0.42 -12.11 7.30
CA LEU A 138 -1.17 -13.28 6.84
C LEU A 138 -1.67 -14.16 8.00
N ARG A 139 -0.98 -14.12 9.16
CA ARG A 139 -1.43 -14.80 10.39
C ARG A 139 -2.49 -13.99 11.14
N LEU A 140 -2.41 -12.66 11.11
CA LEU A 140 -3.32 -11.77 11.84
C LEU A 140 -4.68 -11.60 11.15
N PHE A 141 -4.69 -11.52 9.82
CA PHE A 141 -5.91 -11.22 9.07
C PHE A 141 -6.24 -12.37 8.10
N PRO A 142 -7.41 -13.01 8.25
CA PRO A 142 -7.87 -14.04 7.29
C PRO A 142 -7.93 -13.54 5.86
N ASN A 143 -8.27 -12.25 5.68
CA ASN A 143 -8.43 -11.58 4.38
C ASN A 143 -7.23 -10.68 4.05
N ALA A 144 -6.03 -10.99 4.54
CA ALA A 144 -4.82 -10.25 4.17
C ALA A 144 -4.41 -10.53 2.73
N CYS A 145 -3.95 -9.47 2.03
CA CYS A 145 -3.43 -9.56 0.68
C CYS A 145 -2.12 -8.76 0.57
N MET A 146 -1.07 -9.42 0.12
CA MET A 146 0.28 -8.85 -0.03
C MET A 146 0.46 -8.36 -1.45
N ILE A 147 0.80 -7.09 -1.59
CA ILE A 147 0.92 -6.40 -2.88
C ILE A 147 2.40 -6.23 -3.18
N ARG A 148 2.90 -6.97 -4.19
CA ARG A 148 4.30 -6.95 -4.63
C ARG A 148 4.43 -6.26 -5.98
N PRO A 149 4.30 -4.94 -6.10
CA PRO A 149 4.43 -4.27 -7.38
C PRO A 149 5.86 -4.32 -7.90
N GLY A 150 5.98 -4.31 -9.22
CA GLY A 150 7.23 -4.02 -9.93
C GLY A 150 7.45 -2.51 -10.09
N TYR A 151 7.81 -2.08 -11.31
CA TYR A 151 7.90 -0.65 -11.61
C TYR A 151 6.49 -0.03 -11.68
N ILE A 152 6.34 1.11 -11.02
CA ILE A 152 5.07 1.85 -10.96
C ILE A 152 5.27 3.25 -11.53
N GLN A 153 4.65 3.56 -12.67
CA GLN A 153 4.63 4.90 -13.22
C GLN A 153 3.64 5.78 -12.46
N PRO A 154 4.08 6.93 -11.90
CA PRO A 154 3.16 7.91 -11.33
C PRO A 154 2.26 8.52 -12.41
N MET A 155 0.95 8.60 -12.15
CA MET A 155 -0.05 9.21 -13.02
C MET A 155 -0.71 10.41 -12.31
N HIS A 156 -1.43 11.24 -13.06
CA HIS A 156 -2.26 12.32 -12.54
C HIS A 156 -1.55 13.31 -11.60
N GLY A 157 -0.28 13.61 -11.85
CA GLY A 157 0.49 14.55 -11.04
C GLY A 157 0.98 14.02 -9.69
N VAL A 158 0.73 12.73 -9.40
CA VAL A 158 1.24 12.07 -8.20
C VAL A 158 2.76 12.12 -8.17
N GLN A 159 3.33 12.47 -7.02
CA GLN A 159 4.78 12.62 -6.88
C GLN A 159 5.32 11.87 -5.67
N SER A 160 6.54 11.37 -5.81
CA SER A 160 7.28 10.87 -4.64
C SER A 160 7.67 12.04 -3.73
N PRO A 161 7.53 11.93 -2.40
CA PRO A 161 8.00 12.96 -1.46
C PRO A 161 9.53 13.12 -1.49
N SER A 162 10.29 12.12 -1.93
CA SER A 162 11.75 12.19 -2.08
C SER A 162 12.15 12.90 -3.38
N LYS A 163 12.95 13.97 -3.26
CA LYS A 163 13.45 14.72 -4.43
C LYS A 163 14.26 13.84 -5.40
N GLY A 164 15.08 12.92 -4.88
CA GLY A 164 15.88 12.00 -5.70
C GLY A 164 15.00 11.02 -6.48
N THR A 165 14.05 10.39 -5.81
CA THR A 165 13.09 9.48 -6.42
C THR A 165 12.24 10.20 -7.48
N ARG A 166 11.80 11.43 -7.21
CA ARG A 166 11.03 12.24 -8.16
C ARG A 166 11.81 12.51 -9.45
N ARG A 167 13.11 12.86 -9.35
CA ARG A 167 13.97 13.06 -10.53
C ARG A 167 14.16 11.76 -11.32
N ALA A 168 14.39 10.65 -10.63
CA ALA A 168 14.52 9.34 -11.28
C ALA A 168 13.23 8.98 -12.06
N TYR A 169 12.06 9.18 -11.47
CA TYR A 169 10.78 8.94 -12.14
C TYR A 169 10.53 9.89 -13.31
N ALA A 170 10.99 11.14 -13.25
CA ALA A 170 10.87 12.08 -14.36
C ALA A 170 11.69 11.61 -15.59
N ILE A 171 12.89 11.07 -15.36
CA ILE A 171 13.75 10.54 -16.43
C ILE A 171 13.18 9.23 -17.00
N VAL A 172 12.88 8.28 -16.14
CA VAL A 172 12.37 6.94 -16.54
C VAL A 172 10.95 7.03 -17.11
N GLY A 173 10.16 8.01 -16.67
CA GLY A 173 8.79 8.22 -17.13
C GLY A 173 8.66 8.52 -18.61
N VAL A 174 9.68 9.16 -19.23
CA VAL A 174 9.72 9.37 -20.69
C VAL A 174 9.78 8.03 -21.43
N ALA A 175 10.48 7.04 -20.87
CA ALA A 175 10.60 5.70 -21.45
C ALA A 175 9.45 4.75 -21.06
N TYR A 176 8.46 5.21 -20.28
CA TYR A 176 7.38 4.36 -19.77
C TYR A 176 6.63 3.58 -20.87
N PRO A 177 6.23 4.16 -22.03
CA PRO A 177 5.55 3.38 -23.07
C PRO A 177 6.40 2.22 -23.60
N LEU A 178 7.71 2.46 -23.77
CA LEU A 178 8.65 1.46 -24.23
C LEU A 178 8.88 0.38 -23.16
N LEU A 179 9.07 0.78 -21.90
CA LEU A 179 9.22 -0.15 -20.78
C LEU A 179 7.99 -1.04 -20.62
N ARG A 180 6.80 -0.47 -20.78
CA ARG A 180 5.55 -1.23 -20.72
C ARG A 180 5.41 -2.22 -21.86
N ALA A 181 5.83 -1.86 -23.07
CA ALA A 181 5.82 -2.75 -24.22
C ALA A 181 6.82 -3.92 -24.06
N LEU A 182 8.01 -3.64 -23.53
CA LEU A 182 9.06 -4.64 -23.33
C LEU A 182 8.82 -5.53 -22.10
N PHE A 183 8.23 -4.98 -21.04
CA PHE A 183 8.02 -5.66 -19.76
C PHE A 183 6.55 -5.59 -19.31
N PRO A 184 5.58 -6.07 -20.12
CA PRO A 184 4.15 -5.89 -19.87
C PRO A 184 3.66 -6.55 -18.58
N LYS A 185 4.40 -7.52 -18.04
CA LYS A 185 4.06 -8.23 -16.80
C LYS A 185 4.71 -7.64 -15.54
N SER A 186 5.53 -6.59 -15.68
CA SER A 186 6.30 -6.02 -14.56
C SER A 186 6.15 -4.51 -14.41
N VAL A 187 5.62 -3.84 -15.44
CA VAL A 187 5.45 -2.39 -15.50
C VAL A 187 3.98 -2.03 -15.40
N THR A 188 3.62 -1.27 -14.37
CA THR A 188 2.25 -0.78 -14.14
C THR A 188 2.27 0.74 -13.89
N ASN A 189 1.14 1.30 -13.56
CA ASN A 189 1.01 2.69 -13.14
C ASN A 189 0.19 2.79 -11.83
N THR A 190 0.19 3.99 -11.22
CA THR A 190 -0.50 4.20 -9.94
C THR A 190 -2.01 3.98 -10.03
N GLU A 191 -2.64 4.25 -11.18
CA GLU A 191 -4.07 4.04 -11.38
C GLU A 191 -4.43 2.56 -11.47
N GLU A 192 -3.73 1.78 -12.30
CA GLU A 192 -3.93 0.32 -12.42
C GLU A 192 -3.66 -0.41 -11.12
N LEU A 193 -2.54 -0.06 -10.44
CA LEU A 193 -2.22 -0.64 -9.14
C LEU A 193 -3.31 -0.35 -8.12
N SER A 194 -3.82 0.88 -8.08
CA SER A 194 -4.88 1.27 -7.14
C SER A 194 -6.17 0.51 -7.40
N ARG A 195 -6.58 0.36 -8.67
CA ARG A 195 -7.74 -0.46 -9.05
C ARG A 195 -7.56 -1.92 -8.64
N ALA A 196 -6.37 -2.49 -8.88
CA ALA A 196 -6.06 -3.85 -8.43
C ALA A 196 -6.20 -4.00 -6.92
N MET A 197 -5.69 -3.03 -6.14
CA MET A 197 -5.79 -3.04 -4.68
C MET A 197 -7.26 -2.93 -4.21
N ILE A 198 -8.07 -2.06 -4.81
CA ILE A 198 -9.49 -1.91 -4.47
C ILE A 198 -10.25 -3.20 -4.76
N ARG A 199 -10.00 -3.84 -5.90
CA ARG A 199 -10.61 -5.13 -6.25
C ARG A 199 -10.16 -6.26 -5.34
N ALA A 200 -8.86 -6.31 -4.99
CA ALA A 200 -8.35 -7.26 -4.01
C ALA A 200 -9.03 -7.11 -2.65
N ALA A 201 -9.28 -5.87 -2.20
CA ALA A 201 -10.01 -5.59 -0.97
C ALA A 201 -11.47 -6.08 -1.00
N ARG A 202 -12.06 -6.22 -2.18
CA ARG A 202 -13.41 -6.77 -2.41
C ARG A 202 -13.42 -8.30 -2.53
N GLY A 203 -12.28 -8.97 -2.34
CA GLY A 203 -12.18 -10.42 -2.43
C GLY A 203 -11.98 -10.96 -3.85
N GLU A 204 -11.69 -10.12 -4.84
CA GLU A 204 -11.47 -10.52 -6.24
C GLU A 204 -10.03 -10.98 -6.51
N ALA A 205 -9.16 -10.96 -5.50
CA ALA A 205 -7.78 -11.42 -5.62
C ALA A 205 -7.70 -12.94 -5.85
N PRO A 206 -6.94 -13.41 -6.85
CA PRO A 206 -6.83 -14.85 -7.14
C PRO A 206 -6.03 -15.62 -6.08
N LYS A 207 -5.23 -14.92 -5.28
CA LYS A 207 -4.38 -15.45 -4.21
C LYS A 207 -4.00 -14.36 -3.20
N LYS A 208 -3.41 -14.75 -2.06
CA LYS A 208 -3.05 -13.81 -0.98
C LYS A 208 -1.79 -12.98 -1.26
N ILE A 209 -0.89 -13.43 -2.12
CA ILE A 209 0.32 -12.70 -2.51
C ILE A 209 0.22 -12.39 -4.01
N LEU A 210 0.06 -11.12 -4.34
CA LEU A 210 -0.09 -10.64 -5.72
C LEU A 210 1.25 -10.14 -6.24
N GLU A 211 1.81 -10.86 -7.19
CA GLU A 211 2.99 -10.48 -7.95
C GLU A 211 2.63 -9.47 -9.06
N PRO A 212 3.61 -8.82 -9.72
CA PRO A 212 3.32 -7.75 -10.68
C PRO A 212 2.32 -8.17 -11.78
N ALA A 213 2.41 -9.39 -12.30
CA ALA A 213 1.51 -9.87 -13.35
C ALA A 213 0.06 -10.01 -12.85
N ASP A 214 -0.13 -10.47 -11.60
CA ASP A 214 -1.47 -10.58 -11.00
C ASP A 214 -2.09 -9.19 -10.81
N LEU A 215 -1.28 -8.23 -10.35
CA LEU A 215 -1.71 -6.84 -10.14
C LEU A 215 -2.13 -6.17 -11.45
N ILE A 216 -1.36 -6.38 -12.52
CA ILE A 216 -1.67 -5.86 -13.84
C ILE A 216 -2.96 -6.50 -14.36
N ALA A 217 -3.10 -7.83 -14.28
CA ALA A 217 -4.31 -8.52 -14.68
C ALA A 217 -5.54 -8.03 -13.91
N LEU A 218 -5.42 -7.89 -12.59
CA LEU A 218 -6.51 -7.44 -11.74
C LEU A 218 -6.85 -5.96 -11.95
N GLY A 219 -5.86 -5.10 -12.23
CA GLY A 219 -6.05 -3.65 -12.42
C GLY A 219 -6.50 -3.23 -13.81
N SER A 220 -6.20 -4.05 -14.84
CA SER A 220 -6.51 -3.76 -16.24
C SER A 220 -7.91 -4.19 -16.69
N VAL A 221 -8.69 -4.84 -15.84
CA VAL A 221 -10.07 -5.21 -16.21
C VAL A 221 -10.90 -3.95 -16.43
N LEU A 222 -11.26 -3.80 -17.69
CA LEU A 222 -11.94 -2.64 -18.28
C LEU A 222 -13.22 -2.26 -17.52
N LYS A 223 -13.45 -0.94 -17.49
CA LYS A 223 -14.78 -0.39 -17.27
C LYS A 223 -15.74 -1.05 -18.30
N SER A 224 -16.59 -1.95 -17.82
CA SER A 224 -17.82 -2.30 -18.55
C SER A 224 -18.79 -1.14 -18.41
#